data_c8d16f48e527c62396ced735ae449e43
#
_entry.id   c8d16f48e527c62396ced735ae449e43
#
_cell.length_a   1.000
_cell.length_b   1.000
_cell.length_c   1.000
_cell.angle_alpha   90.00
_cell.angle_beta   90.00
_cell.angle_gamma   90.00
#
_symmetry.space_group_name_H-M   'P 1'
#
loop_
_entity.id
_entity.type
_entity.pdbx_description
1 polymer ?
#
loop_
_entity_poly.entity_id
_entity_poly.type
_entity_poly.pdbx_seq_one_letter_code
_entity_poly.pdbx_strand_id
1 'polypeptide(L)'
;MTRKTSIANRIAAAAAVPLVTLLLSACVSQQQYQTVVDENNNLKEQIAQARAQQKFVEAGDLLFPEGGFKLSPAGQAELANNIAPKLKGLPPTTKIVVYGYTDNLPVGPALQQQGIPDNLVLSTRRAAEVVTFLVSQGVPAASISAKGFGDTRPVASNDTPQGRAQNRRIEITIQGPGA
;
A
#
# COMPACT_ATOMS: atom_id res chain seq x y z
N MET A 1 -38.67 -90.46 42.65
CA MET A 1 -39.14 -89.24 41.97
C MET A 1 -38.11 -88.18 42.22
N THR A 2 -37.20 -88.02 41.34
CA THR A 2 -36.02 -87.21 41.54
C THR A 2 -35.97 -86.04 40.56
N ARG A 3 -36.00 -84.85 41.06
CA ARG A 3 -35.75 -83.66 40.24
C ARG A 3 -34.29 -83.33 40.24
N LYS A 4 -33.72 -83.35 39.08
CA LYS A 4 -32.41 -82.82 38.82
C LYS A 4 -32.52 -81.34 38.46
N THR A 5 -31.90 -80.50 39.28
CA THR A 5 -31.72 -79.10 39.02
C THR A 5 -30.43 -78.88 38.21
N SER A 6 -30.60 -78.39 37.03
CA SER A 6 -29.46 -77.97 36.17
C SER A 6 -29.03 -76.57 36.53
N ILE A 7 -27.79 -76.47 36.87
CA ILE A 7 -27.07 -75.14 37.05
C ILE A 7 -26.45 -74.85 35.74
N ALA A 8 -27.00 -73.85 35.00
CA ALA A 8 -26.42 -73.36 33.75
C ALA A 8 -25.75 -72.02 33.98
N ASN A 9 -24.53 -72.07 33.70
CA ASN A 9 -23.61 -71.03 33.20
C ASN A 9 -24.10 -69.56 33.23
N ARG A 10 -23.52 -68.80 34.14
CA ARG A 10 -23.32 -67.37 33.97
C ARG A 10 -21.90 -67.13 33.52
N ILE A 11 -21.68 -67.07 32.20
CA ILE A 11 -20.45 -66.58 31.62
C ILE A 11 -20.54 -65.07 31.44
N ALA A 12 -19.64 -64.42 32.05
CA ALA A 12 -19.47 -62.98 32.03
C ALA A 12 -19.35 -62.43 30.60
N ALA A 13 -20.21 -61.48 30.29
CA ALA A 13 -19.99 -60.57 29.18
C ALA A 13 -18.99 -59.51 29.67
N ALA A 14 -17.73 -59.72 29.39
CA ALA A 14 -16.70 -58.72 29.59
C ALA A 14 -16.89 -57.58 28.60
N ALA A 15 -16.94 -56.39 29.12
CA ALA A 15 -17.09 -55.12 28.44
C ALA A 15 -16.00 -54.93 27.40
N ALA A 16 -16.38 -54.96 26.13
CA ALA A 16 -15.61 -54.31 25.06
C ALA A 16 -15.96 -52.82 25.08
N VAL A 17 -15.25 -52.05 25.86
CA VAL A 17 -15.27 -50.58 25.76
C VAL A 17 -14.56 -50.20 24.46
N PRO A 18 -15.22 -49.46 23.56
CA PRO A 18 -14.63 -49.14 22.29
C PRO A 18 -13.49 -48.12 22.48
N LEU A 19 -12.29 -48.55 22.10
CA LEU A 19 -11.07 -47.75 21.99
C LEU A 19 -11.15 -46.76 20.80
N VAL A 20 -12.33 -46.40 20.34
CA VAL A 20 -12.57 -45.57 19.13
C VAL A 20 -12.77 -44.10 19.47
N THR A 21 -12.96 -43.73 20.74
CA THR A 21 -13.29 -42.34 21.11
C THR A 21 -12.11 -41.42 21.34
N LEU A 22 -10.85 -41.89 21.24
CA LEU A 22 -9.67 -41.08 21.52
C LEU A 22 -8.94 -40.52 20.29
N LEU A 23 -9.41 -40.80 19.07
CA LEU A 23 -8.76 -40.31 17.83
C LEU A 23 -9.48 -39.10 17.19
N LEU A 24 -10.56 -38.61 17.78
CA LEU A 24 -11.35 -37.49 17.22
C LEU A 24 -11.02 -36.10 17.71
N SER A 25 -10.05 -35.95 18.63
CA SER A 25 -9.71 -34.64 19.20
C SER A 25 -8.51 -33.94 18.58
N ALA A 26 -7.89 -34.49 17.52
CA ALA A 26 -6.71 -33.90 16.89
C ALA A 26 -6.92 -33.44 15.44
N CYS A 27 -8.12 -33.59 14.90
CA CYS A 27 -8.43 -33.04 13.59
C CYS A 27 -9.14 -31.69 13.78
N VAL A 28 -8.43 -30.60 13.51
CA VAL A 28 -9.10 -29.36 13.14
C VAL A 28 -10.07 -29.73 12.05
N SER A 29 -11.38 -29.48 12.28
CA SER A 29 -12.37 -29.89 11.29
C SER A 29 -12.05 -29.19 9.96
N GLN A 30 -12.22 -29.88 8.85
CA GLN A 30 -12.05 -29.30 7.50
C GLN A 30 -12.75 -27.94 7.40
N GLN A 31 -13.86 -27.80 8.07
CA GLN A 31 -14.67 -26.60 8.13
C GLN A 31 -13.98 -25.45 8.90
N GLN A 32 -13.34 -25.73 10.02
CA GLN A 32 -12.54 -24.74 10.75
C GLN A 32 -11.31 -24.29 9.97
N TYR A 33 -10.65 -25.22 9.28
CA TYR A 33 -9.53 -24.88 8.40
C TYR A 33 -9.97 -23.97 7.25
N GLN A 34 -11.08 -24.26 6.57
CA GLN A 34 -11.63 -23.43 5.49
C GLN A 34 -12.03 -22.03 6.02
N THR A 35 -12.68 -21.95 7.17
CA THR A 35 -13.04 -20.65 7.78
C THR A 35 -11.80 -19.79 8.01
N VAL A 36 -10.73 -20.35 8.55
CA VAL A 36 -9.46 -19.62 8.79
C VAL A 36 -8.80 -19.21 7.48
N VAL A 37 -8.86 -20.05 6.44
CA VAL A 37 -8.32 -19.72 5.11
C VAL A 37 -9.12 -18.57 4.48
N ASP A 38 -10.44 -18.62 4.54
CA ASP A 38 -11.32 -17.60 3.98
C ASP A 38 -11.16 -16.25 4.73
N GLU A 39 -11.05 -16.29 6.06
CA GLU A 39 -10.79 -15.11 6.88
C GLU A 39 -9.41 -14.51 6.59
N ASN A 40 -8.38 -15.34 6.38
CA ASN A 40 -7.05 -14.89 6.03
C ASN A 40 -7.01 -14.25 4.62
N ASN A 41 -7.76 -14.80 3.68
CA ASN A 41 -7.88 -14.23 2.34
C ASN A 41 -8.64 -12.90 2.38
N ASN A 42 -9.73 -12.80 3.13
CA ASN A 42 -10.49 -11.56 3.32
C ASN A 42 -9.62 -10.46 3.99
N LEU A 43 -8.85 -10.81 5.02
CA LEU A 43 -7.90 -9.89 5.66
C LEU A 43 -6.82 -9.41 4.69
N LYS A 44 -6.29 -10.30 3.84
CA LYS A 44 -5.32 -9.92 2.80
C LYS A 44 -5.93 -8.95 1.79
N GLU A 45 -7.18 -9.17 1.38
CA GLU A 45 -7.90 -8.26 0.49
C GLU A 45 -8.16 -6.91 1.15
N GLN A 46 -8.59 -6.87 2.41
CA GLN A 46 -8.78 -5.64 3.17
C GLN A 46 -7.47 -4.85 3.33
N ILE A 47 -6.37 -5.54 3.64
CA ILE A 47 -5.04 -4.92 3.71
C ILE A 47 -4.61 -4.38 2.34
N ALA A 48 -4.87 -5.12 1.26
CA ALA A 48 -4.56 -4.67 -0.09
C ALA A 48 -5.39 -3.44 -0.47
N GLN A 49 -6.69 -3.42 -0.16
CA GLN A 49 -7.57 -2.27 -0.39
C GLN A 49 -7.16 -1.05 0.45
N ALA A 50 -6.84 -1.23 1.74
CA ALA A 50 -6.37 -0.16 2.60
C ALA A 50 -5.02 0.43 2.10
N ARG A 51 -4.13 -0.42 1.60
CA ARG A 51 -2.87 0.02 0.97
C ARG A 51 -3.09 0.70 -0.38
N ALA A 52 -4.10 0.27 -1.14
CA ALA A 52 -4.45 0.84 -2.44
C ALA A 52 -4.98 2.28 -2.37
N GLN A 53 -5.39 2.75 -1.19
CA GLN A 53 -5.82 4.12 -0.94
C GLN A 53 -4.74 4.97 -0.24
N GLN A 54 -3.53 4.45 -0.09
CA GLN A 54 -2.47 5.15 0.60
C GLN A 54 -1.93 6.30 -0.27
N LYS A 55 -1.95 7.50 0.31
CA LYS A 55 -1.43 8.73 -0.29
C LYS A 55 -0.33 9.29 0.59
N PHE A 56 0.82 9.59 -0.02
CA PHE A 56 1.90 10.34 0.62
C PHE A 56 1.87 11.77 0.07
N VAL A 57 2.05 12.74 0.94
CA VAL A 57 2.11 14.16 0.56
C VAL A 57 3.44 14.73 1.06
N GLU A 58 4.27 15.17 0.12
CA GLU A 58 5.57 15.74 0.40
C GLU A 58 5.58 17.22 0.04
N ALA A 59 6.15 18.04 0.93
CA ALA A 59 6.32 19.46 0.68
C ALA A 59 7.30 19.68 -0.48
N GLY A 60 6.91 20.49 -1.47
CA GLY A 60 7.77 20.80 -2.60
C GLY A 60 9.07 21.49 -2.19
N ASP A 61 9.00 22.34 -1.18
CA ASP A 61 10.15 23.09 -0.66
C ASP A 61 11.18 22.18 0.05
N LEU A 62 10.76 21.00 0.54
CA LEU A 62 11.66 19.97 1.05
C LEU A 62 12.35 19.23 -0.10
N LEU A 63 11.58 18.87 -1.12
CA LEU A 63 12.07 18.04 -2.21
C LEU A 63 12.94 18.82 -3.20
N PHE A 64 12.63 20.08 -3.46
CA PHE A 64 13.28 20.88 -4.49
C PHE A 64 13.83 22.19 -3.92
N PRO A 65 14.99 22.67 -4.44
CA PRO A 65 15.44 24.01 -4.13
C PRO A 65 14.46 25.05 -4.70
N GLU A 66 14.45 26.25 -4.14
CA GLU A 66 13.63 27.34 -4.62
C GLU A 66 13.86 27.59 -6.12
N GLY A 67 12.78 27.74 -6.87
CA GLY A 67 12.84 27.90 -8.32
C GLY A 67 13.43 26.71 -9.09
N GLY A 68 13.57 25.54 -8.47
CA GLY A 68 14.14 24.35 -9.08
C GLY A 68 13.12 23.26 -9.39
N PHE A 69 13.56 22.30 -10.22
CA PHE A 69 12.82 21.05 -10.50
C PHE A 69 13.69 19.80 -10.30
N LYS A 70 14.97 19.94 -10.02
CA LYS A 70 15.87 18.84 -9.64
C LYS A 70 15.78 18.61 -8.13
N LEU A 71 15.77 17.34 -7.73
CA LEU A 71 15.73 16.98 -6.31
C LEU A 71 16.94 17.52 -5.56
N SER A 72 16.68 18.12 -4.41
CA SER A 72 17.71 18.49 -3.44
C SER A 72 18.30 17.23 -2.78
N PRO A 73 19.51 17.31 -2.17
CA PRO A 73 20.05 16.20 -1.39
C PRO A 73 19.11 15.76 -0.25
N ALA A 74 18.43 16.70 0.41
CA ALA A 74 17.43 16.42 1.44
C ALA A 74 16.21 15.71 0.87
N GLY A 75 15.69 16.15 -0.28
CA GLY A 75 14.59 15.51 -0.99
C GLY A 75 14.93 14.10 -1.46
N GLN A 76 16.15 13.87 -1.94
CA GLN A 76 16.62 12.52 -2.28
C GLN A 76 16.65 11.61 -1.04
N ALA A 77 17.16 12.10 0.09
CA ALA A 77 17.20 11.35 1.34
C ALA A 77 15.80 11.01 1.84
N GLU A 78 14.85 11.97 1.80
CA GLU A 78 13.45 11.76 2.17
C GLU A 78 12.81 10.65 1.32
N LEU A 79 12.92 10.76 0.02
CA LEU A 79 12.35 9.76 -0.90
C LEU A 79 13.01 8.38 -0.74
N ALA A 80 14.33 8.32 -0.56
CA ALA A 80 15.06 7.05 -0.44
C ALA A 80 14.74 6.32 0.88
N ASN A 81 14.67 7.06 2.00
CA ASN A 81 14.54 6.46 3.33
C ASN A 81 13.08 6.23 3.73
N ASN A 82 12.17 7.13 3.35
CA ASN A 82 10.82 7.15 3.87
C ASN A 82 9.76 6.71 2.86
N ILE A 83 10.00 6.87 1.56
CA ILE A 83 9.03 6.58 0.49
C ILE A 83 9.38 5.31 -0.29
N ALA A 84 10.57 5.22 -0.86
CA ALA A 84 10.96 4.10 -1.72
C ALA A 84 10.77 2.72 -1.07
N PRO A 85 11.10 2.48 0.22
CA PRO A 85 10.89 1.18 0.86
C PRO A 85 9.42 0.75 0.89
N LYS A 86 8.49 1.71 1.04
CA LYS A 86 7.05 1.45 1.06
C LYS A 86 6.49 1.10 -0.32
N LEU A 87 7.11 1.61 -1.38
CA LEU A 87 6.67 1.40 -2.75
C LEU A 87 7.25 0.11 -3.38
N LYS A 88 8.47 -0.28 -3.01
CA LYS A 88 9.15 -1.49 -3.54
C LYS A 88 8.43 -2.79 -3.19
N GLY A 89 7.77 -2.84 -2.05
CA GLY A 89 7.08 -4.04 -1.55
C GLY A 89 5.64 -4.20 -2.07
N LEU A 90 5.20 -3.35 -2.98
CA LEU A 90 3.84 -3.41 -3.52
C LEU A 90 3.70 -4.48 -4.60
N PRO A 91 2.50 -5.11 -4.74
CA PRO A 91 2.23 -6.06 -5.81
C PRO A 91 2.52 -5.46 -7.21
N PRO A 92 2.98 -6.25 -8.19
CA PRO A 92 3.28 -5.76 -9.55
C PRO A 92 2.06 -5.15 -10.27
N THR A 93 0.86 -5.51 -9.86
CA THR A 93 -0.41 -4.97 -10.40
C THR A 93 -0.77 -3.59 -9.84
N THR A 94 -0.03 -3.10 -8.84
CA THR A 94 -0.27 -1.80 -8.22
C THR A 94 0.19 -0.69 -9.17
N LYS A 95 -0.64 0.34 -9.31
CA LYS A 95 -0.29 1.56 -10.04
C LYS A 95 0.08 2.65 -9.04
N ILE A 96 1.19 3.32 -9.29
CA ILE A 96 1.66 4.45 -8.50
C ILE A 96 1.62 5.68 -9.39
N VAL A 97 0.97 6.74 -8.93
CA VAL A 97 0.92 8.00 -9.65
C VAL A 97 1.51 9.10 -8.79
N VAL A 98 2.52 9.76 -9.31
CA VAL A 98 3.15 10.94 -8.70
C VAL A 98 2.53 12.18 -9.31
N TYR A 99 1.88 12.99 -8.49
CA TYR A 99 1.24 14.24 -8.88
C TYR A 99 2.06 15.43 -8.42
N GLY A 100 2.35 16.35 -9.34
CA GLY A 100 3.01 17.61 -9.04
C GLY A 100 2.03 18.79 -9.02
N TYR A 101 2.21 19.67 -8.06
CA TYR A 101 1.43 20.90 -7.91
C TYR A 101 2.36 22.08 -7.62
N THR A 102 1.90 23.27 -7.99
CA THR A 102 2.57 24.55 -7.69
C THR A 102 1.62 25.48 -6.92
N ASP A 103 2.13 26.59 -6.46
CA ASP A 103 1.33 27.75 -6.15
C ASP A 103 0.96 28.51 -7.44
N ASN A 104 0.27 29.65 -7.29
CA ASN A 104 -0.20 30.49 -8.43
C ASN A 104 0.83 31.52 -8.89
N LEU A 105 2.03 31.58 -8.32
CA LEU A 105 3.06 32.49 -8.79
C LEU A 105 3.59 32.02 -10.16
N PRO A 106 3.78 32.94 -11.10
CA PRO A 106 4.32 32.58 -12.42
C PRO A 106 5.75 32.07 -12.31
N VAL A 107 6.09 31.16 -13.22
CA VAL A 107 7.45 30.61 -13.33
C VAL A 107 8.43 31.74 -13.66
N GLY A 108 9.55 31.79 -12.90
CA GLY A 108 10.56 32.81 -13.08
C GLY A 108 11.37 32.67 -14.40
N PRO A 109 12.02 33.75 -14.85
CA PRO A 109 12.75 33.79 -16.13
C PRO A 109 13.83 32.71 -16.28
N ALA A 110 14.51 32.34 -15.20
CA ALA A 110 15.55 31.31 -15.22
C ALA A 110 15.02 29.93 -15.61
N LEU A 111 13.80 29.58 -15.19
CA LEU A 111 13.14 28.33 -15.59
C LEU A 111 12.57 28.42 -17.01
N GLN A 112 12.03 29.59 -17.40
CA GLN A 112 11.54 29.82 -18.76
C GLN A 112 12.66 29.61 -19.79
N GLN A 113 13.87 30.10 -19.53
CA GLN A 113 15.06 29.87 -20.36
C GLN A 113 15.46 28.40 -20.45
N GLN A 114 15.09 27.58 -19.46
CA GLN A 114 15.30 26.13 -19.45
C GLN A 114 14.15 25.36 -20.13
N GLY A 115 13.23 26.05 -20.80
CA GLY A 115 12.09 25.41 -21.50
C GLY A 115 10.94 25.03 -20.56
N ILE A 116 10.81 25.70 -19.41
CA ILE A 116 9.70 25.54 -18.46
C ILE A 116 8.90 26.85 -18.47
N PRO A 117 7.92 26.98 -19.37
CA PRO A 117 7.21 28.25 -19.57
C PRO A 117 6.18 28.56 -18.48
N ASP A 118 5.62 27.55 -17.83
CA ASP A 118 4.49 27.69 -16.93
C ASP A 118 4.48 26.68 -15.78
N ASN A 119 3.55 26.85 -14.86
CA ASN A 119 3.35 26.00 -13.69
C ASN A 119 2.96 24.55 -14.04
N LEU A 120 2.27 24.32 -15.15
CA LEU A 120 1.90 22.98 -15.59
C LEU A 120 3.14 22.18 -16.00
N VAL A 121 4.03 22.80 -16.79
CA VAL A 121 5.29 22.17 -17.19
C VAL A 121 6.21 21.99 -15.97
N LEU A 122 6.31 22.97 -15.09
CA LEU A 122 7.12 22.88 -13.86
C LEU A 122 6.68 21.70 -12.99
N SER A 123 5.38 21.61 -12.68
CA SER A 123 4.84 20.55 -11.84
C SER A 123 5.01 19.16 -12.48
N THR A 124 4.87 19.07 -13.81
CA THR A 124 5.11 17.83 -14.57
C THR A 124 6.58 17.41 -14.48
N ARG A 125 7.52 18.34 -14.65
CA ARG A 125 8.96 18.08 -14.54
C ARG A 125 9.34 17.62 -13.13
N ARG A 126 8.80 18.25 -12.08
CA ARG A 126 9.02 17.85 -10.69
C ARG A 126 8.50 16.44 -10.40
N ALA A 127 7.28 16.13 -10.85
CA ALA A 127 6.73 14.78 -10.72
C ALA A 127 7.57 13.73 -11.46
N ALA A 128 8.04 14.04 -12.67
CA ALA A 128 8.89 13.17 -13.45
C ALA A 128 10.27 12.94 -12.80
N GLU A 129 10.84 13.97 -12.17
CA GLU A 129 12.11 13.84 -11.43
C GLU A 129 11.95 12.89 -10.25
N VAL A 130 10.85 13.00 -9.48
CA VAL A 130 10.53 12.06 -8.39
C VAL A 130 10.38 10.63 -8.92
N VAL A 131 9.65 10.43 -10.03
CA VAL A 131 9.51 9.11 -10.66
C VAL A 131 10.87 8.54 -11.04
N THR A 132 11.70 9.32 -11.73
CA THR A 132 13.05 8.90 -12.16
C THR A 132 13.90 8.48 -10.96
N PHE A 133 13.85 9.26 -9.89
CA PHE A 133 14.57 8.94 -8.66
C PHE A 133 14.06 7.67 -8.01
N LEU A 134 12.73 7.51 -7.83
CA LEU A 134 12.14 6.32 -7.22
C LEU A 134 12.43 5.04 -8.04
N VAL A 135 12.43 5.13 -9.36
CA VAL A 135 12.86 4.02 -10.25
C VAL A 135 14.32 3.67 -10.01
N SER A 136 15.21 4.64 -9.88
CA SER A 136 16.64 4.40 -9.57
C SER A 136 16.80 3.74 -8.18
N GLN A 137 15.85 3.97 -7.27
CA GLN A 137 15.80 3.32 -5.96
C GLN A 137 15.18 1.91 -6.02
N GLY A 138 14.77 1.42 -7.19
CA GLY A 138 14.25 0.06 -7.40
C GLY A 138 12.72 -0.06 -7.36
N VAL A 139 11.97 1.04 -7.48
CA VAL A 139 10.52 0.98 -7.75
C VAL A 139 10.33 0.57 -9.21
N PRO A 140 9.46 -0.42 -9.54
CA PRO A 140 9.28 -0.88 -10.91
C PRO A 140 8.77 0.23 -11.83
N ALA A 141 9.50 0.52 -12.92
CA ALA A 141 9.15 1.59 -13.86
C ALA A 141 7.77 1.40 -14.51
N ALA A 142 7.35 0.15 -14.74
CA ALA A 142 6.03 -0.16 -15.30
C ALA A 142 4.86 0.16 -14.35
N SER A 143 5.13 0.31 -13.05
CA SER A 143 4.11 0.55 -12.01
C SER A 143 3.94 2.01 -11.67
N ILE A 144 4.83 2.91 -12.10
CA ILE A 144 4.87 4.30 -11.65
C ILE A 144 4.77 5.28 -12.83
N SER A 145 4.04 6.36 -12.63
CA SER A 145 3.85 7.43 -13.63
C SER A 145 3.81 8.80 -12.98
N ALA A 146 3.99 9.86 -13.79
CA ALA A 146 3.97 11.25 -13.37
C ALA A 146 2.82 12.03 -14.01
N LYS A 147 2.21 12.96 -13.25
CA LYS A 147 1.25 13.96 -13.74
C LYS A 147 1.50 15.31 -13.08
N GLY A 148 1.47 16.38 -13.85
CA GLY A 148 1.47 17.75 -13.36
C GLY A 148 0.08 18.37 -13.43
N PHE A 149 -0.25 19.22 -12.47
CA PHE A 149 -1.49 19.99 -12.43
C PHE A 149 -1.25 21.50 -12.31
N GLY A 150 0.00 21.94 -12.22
CA GLY A 150 0.31 23.34 -11.99
C GLY A 150 -0.40 23.85 -10.74
N ASP A 151 -1.00 25.03 -10.82
CA ASP A 151 -1.73 25.72 -9.77
C ASP A 151 -3.25 25.46 -9.75
N THR A 152 -3.75 24.55 -10.59
CA THR A 152 -5.19 24.33 -10.79
C THR A 152 -5.91 23.64 -9.63
N ARG A 153 -5.17 23.07 -8.66
CA ARG A 153 -5.72 22.32 -7.53
C ARG A 153 -5.12 22.77 -6.20
N PRO A 154 -5.39 24.00 -5.76
CA PRO A 154 -4.89 24.49 -4.48
C PRO A 154 -5.55 23.75 -3.32
N VAL A 155 -4.78 23.50 -2.26
CA VAL A 155 -5.26 22.92 -0.98
C VAL A 155 -5.31 23.99 0.13
N ALA A 156 -4.73 25.17 -0.13
CA ALA A 156 -4.75 26.32 0.76
C ALA A 156 -4.83 27.61 -0.07
N SER A 157 -5.12 28.76 0.60
CA SER A 157 -5.14 30.06 -0.08
C SER A 157 -3.76 30.42 -0.64
N ASN A 158 -3.73 30.87 -1.89
CA ASN A 158 -2.52 31.42 -2.51
C ASN A 158 -2.18 32.85 -2.05
N ASP A 159 -3.06 33.51 -1.29
CA ASP A 159 -2.86 34.87 -0.83
C ASP A 159 -1.76 34.98 0.25
N THR A 160 -1.52 33.89 0.98
CA THR A 160 -0.53 33.84 2.05
C THR A 160 0.71 33.00 1.65
N PRO A 161 1.92 33.39 2.12
CA PRO A 161 3.11 32.60 1.88
C PRO A 161 2.99 31.16 2.39
N GLN A 162 2.34 30.95 3.54
CA GLN A 162 2.10 29.64 4.15
C GLN A 162 1.19 28.78 3.28
N GLY A 163 0.11 29.36 2.76
CA GLY A 163 -0.81 28.64 1.87
C GLY A 163 -0.13 28.29 0.54
N ARG A 164 0.67 29.18 -0.03
CA ARG A 164 1.47 28.87 -1.22
C ARG A 164 2.45 27.71 -0.96
N ALA A 165 3.10 27.68 0.20
CA ALA A 165 4.00 26.59 0.57
C ALA A 165 3.25 25.23 0.62
N GLN A 166 2.01 25.21 1.11
CA GLN A 166 1.17 23.99 1.10
C GLN A 166 0.74 23.59 -0.32
N ASN A 167 0.53 24.55 -1.21
CA ASN A 167 0.18 24.28 -2.59
C ASN A 167 1.37 23.72 -3.39
N ARG A 168 2.59 24.14 -3.12
CA ARG A 168 3.82 23.55 -3.69
C ARG A 168 4.07 22.18 -3.07
N ARG A 169 3.53 21.13 -3.68
CA ARG A 169 3.61 19.77 -3.12
C ARG A 169 3.74 18.70 -4.20
N ILE A 170 4.18 17.53 -3.77
CA ILE A 170 4.11 16.27 -4.50
C ILE A 170 3.16 15.35 -3.75
N GLU A 171 2.26 14.72 -4.46
CA GLU A 171 1.39 13.67 -3.94
C GLU A 171 1.72 12.35 -4.63
N ILE A 172 1.99 11.31 -3.86
CA ILE A 172 2.24 9.97 -4.38
C ILE A 172 1.06 9.10 -3.98
N THR A 173 0.26 8.69 -4.94
CA THR A 173 -0.95 7.90 -4.71
C THR A 173 -0.73 6.48 -5.19
N ILE A 174 -1.05 5.53 -4.34
CA ILE A 174 -1.06 4.11 -4.65
C ILE A 174 -2.48 3.74 -5.05
N GLN A 175 -2.63 3.17 -6.25
CA GLN A 175 -3.89 2.70 -6.79
C GLN A 175 -3.84 1.18 -6.86
N GLY A 176 -4.74 0.50 -6.17
CA GLY A 176 -4.86 -0.96 -6.20
C GLY A 176 -5.37 -1.49 -7.54
N PRO A 177 -5.39 -2.82 -7.73
CA PRO A 177 -5.96 -3.43 -8.91
C PRO A 177 -7.44 -3.08 -9.01
N GLY A 178 -7.81 -2.39 -10.09
CA GLY A 178 -9.22 -2.03 -10.39
C GLY A 178 -9.63 -0.59 -10.12
N ALA A 179 -8.71 0.34 -9.77
CA ALA A 179 -9.00 1.77 -9.68
C ALA A 179 -8.84 2.48 -11.03
#